data_9d7799247a61d42e7de45968b4dfbab5
#
_entry.id   9d7799247a61d42e7de45968b4dfbab5
#
_cell.length_a   1.000
_cell.length_b   1.000
_cell.length_c   1.000
_cell.angle_alpha   90.00
_cell.angle_beta   90.00
_cell.angle_gamma   90.00
#
_symmetry.space_group_name_H-M   'P 1'
#
loop_
_entity.id
_entity.type
_entity.pdbx_description
1 polymer ?
#
loop_
_entity_poly.entity_id
_entity_poly.type
_entity_poly.pdbx_seq_one_letter_code
_entity_poly.pdbx_strand_id
1 'polypeptide(L)'
;MAYRSHKHDIDVEDRAGYLELLRTNANYRRLWFGSSLSLLGDWFNLIALYTLVSTLTGSPLAIGVIFLAKMLPWALAAPVAGLIVDRYDRRRLMIGADLIRSVIVLGFLLIQEAAHVPLIYVLIAAQVVVGSVYVPAKSASIPNITSPRELLTANALSSATWSTMLAVGAALGGFVVEFAGIEAVFILDCLTYLWSAWFVYRTVIPQNTEDADDPLLRTAARKIWDGWVHLRVRPRVARIATAKATWALAGGGLVYMLTLIGEQVAPSAIAAGIGVLFMARGIGTGIGPIIARGLFTDQSNWPMVLGSAIAVSGMAYFAVGLVPWAPEGLALFTVIALVIMAHASSGGNWVLATVLLQKRTDDAYRGRVFATEWLLVMIAESVSIGVASVVLELGWLDLAGAVRVFAGAQVAFGLIWLLMVVPKEWRSDADEQRANRMATPHEDT
;
A
#
# COMPACT_ATOMS: atom_id res chain seq x y z
N MET A 1 -3.64 0.36 -44.43
CA MET A 1 -3.54 1.71 -43.89
C MET A 1 -2.82 1.61 -42.55
N ALA A 2 -1.54 1.99 -42.52
CA ALA A 2 -0.67 1.84 -41.35
C ALA A 2 -0.97 2.98 -40.32
N TYR A 3 -1.45 2.62 -39.17
CA TYR A 3 -1.64 3.53 -38.04
C TYR A 3 -0.27 3.84 -37.41
N ARG A 4 0.36 4.94 -37.86
CA ARG A 4 1.56 5.47 -37.20
C ARG A 4 1.14 6.04 -35.85
N SER A 5 1.42 5.33 -34.76
CA SER A 5 1.38 5.89 -33.42
C SER A 5 2.50 6.91 -33.27
N HIS A 6 2.19 8.19 -33.34
CA HIS A 6 3.10 9.23 -32.84
C HIS A 6 3.14 9.13 -31.32
N LYS A 7 4.10 8.36 -30.79
CA LYS A 7 4.60 8.57 -29.43
C LYS A 7 5.27 9.95 -29.40
N HIS A 8 4.57 10.97 -28.98
CA HIS A 8 5.22 12.17 -28.45
C HIS A 8 5.83 11.77 -27.10
N ASP A 9 7.09 11.35 -27.12
CA ASP A 9 7.92 11.39 -25.92
C ASP A 9 8.08 12.88 -25.58
N ILE A 10 7.34 13.34 -24.55
CA ILE A 10 7.52 14.67 -24.01
C ILE A 10 8.91 14.69 -23.40
N ASP A 11 9.79 15.53 -23.94
CA ASP A 11 11.16 15.70 -23.46
C ASP A 11 11.13 16.00 -21.94
N VAL A 12 12.13 15.49 -21.22
CA VAL A 12 12.24 15.65 -19.77
C VAL A 12 12.24 17.13 -19.36
N GLU A 13 12.73 17.99 -20.26
CA GLU A 13 12.78 19.46 -20.08
C GLU A 13 11.41 20.15 -20.16
N ASP A 14 10.40 19.53 -20.80
CA ASP A 14 9.07 20.13 -20.96
C ASP A 14 8.07 19.69 -19.88
N ARG A 15 8.48 19.00 -18.83
CA ARG A 15 7.60 18.55 -17.74
C ARG A 15 7.36 19.68 -16.73
N ALA A 16 6.10 19.81 -16.29
CA ALA A 16 5.75 20.74 -15.22
C ALA A 16 6.48 20.37 -13.90
N GLY A 17 7.04 21.34 -13.21
CA GLY A 17 7.61 21.15 -11.88
C GLY A 17 6.52 20.96 -10.81
N TYR A 18 6.86 20.38 -9.65
CA TYR A 18 5.90 20.17 -8.55
C TYR A 18 5.26 21.46 -8.05
N LEU A 19 6.06 22.49 -7.83
CA LEU A 19 5.55 23.80 -7.38
C LEU A 19 4.76 24.51 -8.49
N GLU A 20 5.17 24.39 -9.73
CA GLU A 20 4.47 24.91 -10.88
C GLU A 20 3.05 24.29 -10.94
N LEU A 21 2.94 22.96 -10.93
CA LEU A 21 1.68 22.24 -10.93
C LEU A 21 0.73 22.73 -9.81
N LEU A 22 1.24 22.83 -8.59
CA LEU A 22 0.43 23.27 -7.45
C LEU A 22 0.04 24.76 -7.51
N ARG A 23 0.82 25.62 -8.19
CA ARG A 23 0.50 27.04 -8.36
C ARG A 23 -0.46 27.30 -9.50
N THR A 24 -0.27 26.63 -10.61
CA THR A 24 -1.03 26.90 -11.85
C THR A 24 -2.32 26.10 -11.97
N ASN A 25 -2.35 24.83 -11.51
CA ASN A 25 -3.51 23.96 -11.63
C ASN A 25 -4.35 23.95 -10.33
N ALA A 26 -5.37 24.81 -10.30
CA ALA A 26 -6.22 24.94 -9.11
C ALA A 26 -7.06 23.68 -8.80
N ASN A 27 -7.50 22.95 -9.83
CA ASN A 27 -8.30 21.72 -9.65
C ASN A 27 -7.43 20.61 -9.04
N TYR A 28 -6.23 20.38 -9.60
CA TYR A 28 -5.31 19.40 -9.05
C TYR A 28 -4.89 19.76 -7.62
N ARG A 29 -4.55 21.03 -7.36
CA ARG A 29 -4.19 21.53 -6.02
C ARG A 29 -5.27 21.23 -5.00
N ARG A 30 -6.54 21.53 -5.30
CA ARG A 30 -7.68 21.26 -4.39
C ARG A 30 -7.84 19.77 -4.11
N LEU A 31 -7.85 18.94 -5.16
CA LEU A 31 -7.96 17.48 -5.04
C LEU A 31 -6.79 16.91 -4.22
N TRP A 32 -5.57 17.39 -4.47
CA TRP A 32 -4.37 16.95 -3.77
C TRP A 32 -4.40 17.35 -2.29
N PHE A 33 -4.70 18.59 -1.94
CA PHE A 33 -4.80 19.04 -0.55
C PHE A 33 -5.90 18.30 0.21
N GLY A 34 -7.09 18.16 -0.37
CA GLY A 34 -8.20 17.42 0.25
C GLY A 34 -7.80 15.98 0.55
N SER A 35 -7.28 15.26 -0.46
CA SER A 35 -6.88 13.86 -0.30
C SER A 35 -5.68 13.66 0.63
N SER A 36 -4.74 14.62 0.68
CA SER A 36 -3.59 14.54 1.60
C SER A 36 -4.02 14.71 3.05
N LEU A 37 -4.96 15.62 3.31
CA LEU A 37 -5.48 15.86 4.65
C LEU A 37 -6.31 14.69 5.16
N SER A 38 -7.18 14.12 4.33
CA SER A 38 -7.93 12.90 4.64
C SER A 38 -6.99 11.72 4.92
N LEU A 39 -5.94 11.55 4.12
CA LEU A 39 -4.95 10.49 4.33
C LEU A 39 -4.16 10.69 5.64
N LEU A 40 -3.87 11.93 6.02
CA LEU A 40 -3.26 12.24 7.32
C LEU A 40 -4.16 11.81 8.48
N GLY A 41 -5.47 12.13 8.40
CA GLY A 41 -6.48 11.70 9.37
C GLY A 41 -6.61 10.18 9.46
N ASP A 42 -6.59 9.48 8.31
CA ASP A 42 -6.60 8.01 8.27
C ASP A 42 -5.44 7.37 9.08
N TRP A 43 -4.24 7.98 9.03
CA TRP A 43 -3.09 7.51 9.82
C TRP A 43 -3.22 7.87 11.31
N PHE A 44 -3.76 9.05 11.63
CA PHE A 44 -4.07 9.42 13.02
C PHE A 44 -5.04 8.42 13.64
N ASN A 45 -6.14 8.16 12.96
CA ASN A 45 -7.17 7.22 13.35
C ASN A 45 -6.60 5.81 13.58
N LEU A 46 -5.73 5.35 12.68
CA LEU A 46 -5.14 4.03 12.78
C LEU A 46 -4.30 3.86 14.06
N ILE A 47 -3.45 4.83 14.37
CA ILE A 47 -2.64 4.81 15.61
C ILE A 47 -3.54 4.85 16.84
N ALA A 48 -4.58 5.70 16.84
CA ALA A 48 -5.55 5.79 17.93
C ALA A 48 -6.29 4.45 18.14
N LEU A 49 -6.72 3.78 17.06
CA LEU A 49 -7.40 2.49 17.15
C LEU A 49 -6.50 1.37 17.68
N TYR A 50 -5.23 1.33 17.26
CA TYR A 50 -4.27 0.37 17.80
C TYR A 50 -4.07 0.60 19.30
N THR A 51 -3.85 1.84 19.72
CA THR A 51 -3.69 2.20 21.13
C THR A 51 -4.94 1.89 21.92
N LEU A 52 -6.13 2.25 21.42
CA LEU A 52 -7.40 2.00 22.11
C LEU A 52 -7.64 0.50 22.33
N VAL A 53 -7.48 -0.33 21.31
CA VAL A 53 -7.72 -1.77 21.44
C VAL A 53 -6.66 -2.42 22.32
N SER A 54 -5.40 -2.01 22.20
CA SER A 54 -4.33 -2.48 23.09
C SER A 54 -4.64 -2.18 24.55
N THR A 55 -4.99 -0.92 24.88
CA THR A 55 -5.28 -0.51 26.26
C THR A 55 -6.53 -1.16 26.84
N LEU A 56 -7.56 -1.41 26.02
CA LEU A 56 -8.81 -2.03 26.48
C LEU A 56 -8.72 -3.54 26.64
N THR A 57 -7.89 -4.23 25.84
CA THR A 57 -7.90 -5.70 25.79
C THR A 57 -6.58 -6.35 26.18
N GLY A 58 -5.45 -5.71 25.92
CA GLY A 58 -4.11 -6.33 26.02
C GLY A 58 -3.94 -7.53 25.08
N SER A 59 -4.86 -7.76 24.14
CA SER A 59 -4.90 -8.95 23.28
C SER A 59 -4.19 -8.70 21.93
N PRO A 60 -3.11 -9.45 21.63
CA PRO A 60 -2.50 -9.45 20.31
C PRO A 60 -3.50 -9.80 19.20
N LEU A 61 -4.41 -10.74 19.44
CA LEU A 61 -5.43 -11.13 18.48
C LEU A 61 -6.39 -9.99 18.16
N ALA A 62 -6.82 -9.23 19.18
CA ALA A 62 -7.72 -8.10 19.01
C ALA A 62 -7.10 -7.03 18.09
N ILE A 63 -5.80 -6.75 18.22
CA ILE A 63 -5.07 -5.84 17.33
C ILE A 63 -4.96 -6.45 15.91
N GLY A 64 -4.67 -7.75 15.81
CA GLY A 64 -4.63 -8.45 14.52
C GLY A 64 -5.93 -8.34 13.74
N VAL A 65 -7.08 -8.42 14.45
CA VAL A 65 -8.42 -8.28 13.84
C VAL A 65 -8.64 -6.87 13.25
N ILE A 66 -8.03 -5.79 13.82
CA ILE A 66 -8.08 -4.45 13.18
C ILE A 66 -7.47 -4.49 11.77
N PHE A 67 -6.29 -5.10 11.65
CA PHE A 67 -5.65 -5.24 10.33
C PHE A 67 -6.53 -6.04 9.36
N LEU A 68 -7.07 -7.16 9.80
CA LEU A 68 -7.96 -7.98 8.98
C LEU A 68 -9.24 -7.22 8.60
N ALA A 69 -9.85 -6.47 9.52
CA ALA A 69 -11.02 -5.63 9.27
C ALA A 69 -10.74 -4.47 8.30
N LYS A 70 -9.48 -4.04 8.18
CA LYS A 70 -9.07 -3.06 7.15
C LYS A 70 -8.82 -3.72 5.80
N MET A 71 -8.24 -4.90 5.75
CA MET A 71 -7.75 -5.51 4.52
C MET A 71 -8.81 -6.32 3.80
N LEU A 72 -9.52 -7.21 4.50
CA LEU A 72 -10.47 -8.13 3.88
C LEU A 72 -11.67 -7.42 3.24
N PRO A 73 -12.37 -6.50 3.93
CA PRO A 73 -13.48 -5.77 3.32
C PRO A 73 -13.03 -4.91 2.13
N TRP A 74 -11.84 -4.31 2.19
CA TRP A 74 -11.30 -3.57 1.07
C TRP A 74 -10.99 -4.46 -0.13
N ALA A 75 -10.36 -5.61 0.08
CA ALA A 75 -10.06 -6.57 -0.98
C ALA A 75 -11.32 -7.05 -1.71
N LEU A 76 -12.41 -7.26 -0.95
CA LEU A 76 -13.71 -7.67 -1.49
C LEU A 76 -14.44 -6.52 -2.20
N ALA A 77 -14.34 -5.29 -1.70
CA ALA A 77 -15.04 -4.13 -2.24
C ALA A 77 -14.32 -3.51 -3.46
N ALA A 78 -12.99 -3.57 -3.53
CA ALA A 78 -12.19 -2.88 -4.55
C ALA A 78 -12.57 -3.23 -6.01
N PRO A 79 -12.85 -4.49 -6.39
CA PRO A 79 -13.27 -4.81 -7.76
C PRO A 79 -14.62 -4.20 -8.15
N VAL A 80 -15.53 -4.08 -7.19
CA VAL A 80 -16.85 -3.46 -7.38
C VAL A 80 -16.72 -1.94 -7.39
N ALA A 81 -15.87 -1.40 -6.53
CA ALA A 81 -15.60 0.03 -6.44
C ALA A 81 -15.09 0.61 -7.77
N GLY A 82 -14.19 -0.09 -8.48
CA GLY A 82 -13.75 0.33 -9.81
C GLY A 82 -14.89 0.48 -10.81
N LEU A 83 -15.83 -0.47 -10.84
CA LEU A 83 -17.00 -0.41 -11.73
C LEU A 83 -17.98 0.71 -11.34
N ILE A 84 -18.14 0.99 -10.04
CA ILE A 84 -18.94 2.11 -9.55
C ILE A 84 -18.34 3.43 -10.04
N VAL A 85 -17.02 3.58 -9.98
CA VAL A 85 -16.28 4.79 -10.41
C VAL A 85 -16.39 5.04 -11.92
N ASP A 86 -16.51 3.97 -12.73
CA ASP A 86 -16.70 4.09 -14.18
C ASP A 86 -18.13 4.54 -14.52
N ARG A 87 -19.14 4.16 -13.73
CA ARG A 87 -20.57 4.41 -13.99
C ARG A 87 -21.12 5.71 -13.40
N TYR A 88 -20.56 6.16 -12.28
CA TYR A 88 -21.10 7.29 -11.53
C TYR A 88 -20.15 8.48 -11.50
N ASP A 89 -20.69 9.65 -11.23
CA ASP A 89 -19.93 10.90 -11.09
C ASP A 89 -18.87 10.78 -9.97
N ARG A 90 -17.59 10.81 -10.35
CA ARG A 90 -16.44 10.61 -9.45
C ARG A 90 -16.38 11.64 -8.34
N ARG A 91 -16.74 12.90 -8.65
CA ARG A 91 -16.76 13.98 -7.66
C ARG A 91 -17.81 13.71 -6.58
N ARG A 92 -19.03 13.31 -6.99
CA ARG A 92 -20.11 12.97 -6.03
C ARG A 92 -19.76 11.74 -5.21
N LEU A 93 -19.15 10.72 -5.81
CA LEU A 93 -18.68 9.53 -5.10
C LEU A 93 -17.64 9.86 -4.02
N MET A 94 -16.65 10.70 -4.34
CA MET A 94 -15.64 11.11 -3.36
C MET A 94 -16.23 11.92 -2.22
N ILE A 95 -17.10 12.88 -2.51
CA ILE A 95 -17.80 13.69 -1.49
C ILE A 95 -18.67 12.81 -0.60
N GLY A 96 -19.48 11.92 -1.19
CA GLY A 96 -20.33 11.00 -0.44
C GLY A 96 -19.52 10.06 0.46
N ALA A 97 -18.41 9.51 -0.05
CA ALA A 97 -17.53 8.66 0.71
C ALA A 97 -16.92 9.40 1.93
N ASP A 98 -16.45 10.64 1.74
CA ASP A 98 -15.88 11.42 2.84
C ASP A 98 -16.95 11.79 3.88
N LEU A 99 -18.15 12.19 3.47
CA LEU A 99 -19.24 12.51 4.41
C LEU A 99 -19.70 11.28 5.20
N ILE A 100 -19.81 10.12 4.58
CA ILE A 100 -20.19 8.90 5.29
C ILE A 100 -19.06 8.48 6.25
N ARG A 101 -17.79 8.53 5.80
CA ARG A 101 -16.63 8.20 6.65
C ARG A 101 -16.52 9.15 7.85
N SER A 102 -16.82 10.44 7.69
CA SER A 102 -16.83 11.40 8.80
C SER A 102 -17.82 11.02 9.91
N VAL A 103 -18.99 10.50 9.54
CA VAL A 103 -19.98 10.00 10.48
C VAL A 103 -19.53 8.70 11.16
N ILE A 104 -18.96 7.76 10.36
CA ILE A 104 -18.48 6.47 10.89
C ILE A 104 -17.37 6.70 11.93
N VAL A 105 -16.44 7.61 11.65
CA VAL A 105 -15.33 7.93 12.57
C VAL A 105 -15.83 8.44 13.92
N LEU A 106 -16.88 9.25 13.94
CA LEU A 106 -17.50 9.68 15.21
C LEU A 106 -18.10 8.51 16.00
N GLY A 107 -18.44 7.41 15.31
CA GLY A 107 -18.89 6.18 15.97
C GLY A 107 -17.82 5.55 16.88
N PHE A 108 -16.52 5.78 16.64
CA PHE A 108 -15.46 5.31 17.53
C PHE A 108 -15.49 5.97 18.92
N LEU A 109 -16.11 7.14 19.07
CA LEU A 109 -16.30 7.80 20.37
C LEU A 109 -17.23 7.00 21.30
N LEU A 110 -17.99 6.05 20.78
CA LEU A 110 -18.87 5.17 21.57
C LEU A 110 -18.10 4.03 22.26
N ILE A 111 -16.81 3.85 21.93
CA ILE A 111 -15.99 2.77 22.44
C ILE A 111 -15.31 3.22 23.73
N GLN A 112 -15.80 2.75 24.87
CA GLN A 112 -15.29 3.14 26.18
C GLN A 112 -14.82 1.96 27.02
N GLU A 113 -15.19 0.73 26.64
CA GLU A 113 -14.85 -0.49 27.37
C GLU A 113 -14.60 -1.68 26.43
N ALA A 114 -13.97 -2.73 26.92
CA ALA A 114 -13.60 -3.91 26.14
C ALA A 114 -14.81 -4.59 25.45
N ALA A 115 -16.01 -4.53 26.05
CA ALA A 115 -17.24 -5.09 25.48
C ALA A 115 -17.63 -4.41 24.15
N HIS A 116 -17.19 -3.16 23.94
CA HIS A 116 -17.47 -2.42 22.71
C HIS A 116 -16.47 -2.70 21.56
N VAL A 117 -15.37 -3.41 21.81
CA VAL A 117 -14.33 -3.68 20.78
C VAL A 117 -14.87 -4.34 19.52
N PRO A 118 -15.84 -5.27 19.54
CA PRO A 118 -16.44 -5.80 18.32
C PRO A 118 -17.05 -4.72 17.41
N LEU A 119 -17.59 -3.64 17.96
CA LEU A 119 -18.12 -2.52 17.19
C LEU A 119 -17.00 -1.78 16.41
N ILE A 120 -15.77 -1.73 16.94
CA ILE A 120 -14.62 -1.17 16.22
C ILE A 120 -14.43 -1.86 14.87
N TYR A 121 -14.46 -3.19 14.86
CA TYR A 121 -14.23 -3.96 13.64
C TYR A 121 -15.32 -3.72 12.59
N VAL A 122 -16.58 -3.59 13.04
CA VAL A 122 -17.71 -3.25 12.17
C VAL A 122 -17.55 -1.85 11.57
N LEU A 123 -17.20 -0.86 12.41
CA LEU A 123 -16.99 0.52 11.98
C LEU A 123 -15.78 0.62 10.99
N ILE A 124 -14.68 -0.06 11.29
CA ILE A 124 -13.52 -0.12 10.38
C ILE A 124 -13.93 -0.74 9.04
N ALA A 125 -14.62 -1.88 9.05
CA ALA A 125 -15.07 -2.52 7.83
C ALA A 125 -15.99 -1.61 7.01
N ALA A 126 -16.94 -0.92 7.65
CA ALA A 126 -17.81 0.03 6.99
C ALA A 126 -17.03 1.22 6.41
N GLN A 127 -16.10 1.81 7.18
CA GLN A 127 -15.24 2.91 6.75
C GLN A 127 -14.42 2.53 5.51
N VAL A 128 -13.85 1.33 5.50
CA VAL A 128 -13.01 0.82 4.43
C VAL A 128 -13.81 0.49 3.17
N VAL A 129 -15.00 -0.13 3.31
CA VAL A 129 -15.89 -0.40 2.18
C VAL A 129 -16.35 0.90 1.52
N VAL A 130 -16.77 1.88 2.30
CA VAL A 130 -17.13 3.21 1.80
C VAL A 130 -15.94 3.92 1.17
N GLY A 131 -14.76 3.85 1.80
CA GLY A 131 -13.52 4.44 1.30
C GLY A 131 -12.97 3.77 0.04
N SER A 132 -13.38 2.53 -0.27
CA SER A 132 -12.87 1.77 -1.42
C SER A 132 -13.13 2.44 -2.76
N VAL A 133 -14.16 3.28 -2.90
CA VAL A 133 -14.47 4.05 -4.11
C VAL A 133 -13.64 5.32 -4.24
N TYR A 134 -13.11 5.87 -3.14
CA TYR A 134 -12.41 7.16 -3.13
C TYR A 134 -11.09 7.11 -3.90
N VAL A 135 -10.24 6.12 -3.63
CA VAL A 135 -8.91 6.01 -4.26
C VAL A 135 -9.00 5.82 -5.78
N PRO A 136 -9.78 4.88 -6.32
CA PRO A 136 -9.92 4.75 -7.76
C PRO A 136 -10.60 5.98 -8.40
N ALA A 137 -11.60 6.61 -7.74
CA ALA A 137 -12.23 7.83 -8.23
C ALA A 137 -11.23 8.98 -8.35
N LYS A 138 -10.39 9.18 -7.32
CA LYS A 138 -9.30 10.16 -7.35
C LYS A 138 -8.31 9.86 -8.48
N SER A 139 -7.81 8.63 -8.56
CA SER A 139 -6.81 8.25 -9.56
C SER A 139 -7.33 8.41 -10.99
N ALA A 140 -8.59 8.04 -11.25
CA ALA A 140 -9.22 8.21 -12.54
C ALA A 140 -9.56 9.69 -12.87
N SER A 141 -9.62 10.57 -11.86
CA SER A 141 -9.87 12.01 -12.06
C SER A 141 -8.61 12.78 -12.43
N ILE A 142 -7.42 12.32 -12.02
CA ILE A 142 -6.16 13.04 -12.26
C ILE A 142 -5.94 13.34 -13.75
N PRO A 143 -6.06 12.37 -14.69
CA PRO A 143 -5.88 12.65 -16.11
C PRO A 143 -6.89 13.66 -16.67
N ASN A 144 -8.08 13.75 -16.09
CA ASN A 144 -9.14 14.65 -16.55
C ASN A 144 -8.93 16.11 -16.13
N ILE A 145 -8.08 16.35 -15.13
CA ILE A 145 -7.83 17.69 -14.57
C ILE A 145 -6.38 18.15 -14.76
N THR A 146 -5.55 17.34 -15.42
CA THR A 146 -4.14 17.64 -15.71
C THR A 146 -3.89 17.59 -17.22
N SER A 147 -2.97 18.42 -17.68
CA SER A 147 -2.44 18.34 -19.04
C SER A 147 -1.45 17.17 -19.18
N PRO A 148 -1.14 16.70 -20.41
CA PRO A 148 -0.11 15.68 -20.63
C PRO A 148 1.24 16.02 -20.00
N ARG A 149 1.63 17.30 -19.99
CA ARG A 149 2.85 17.84 -19.36
C ARG A 149 2.85 17.70 -17.84
N GLU A 150 1.68 17.80 -17.21
CA GLU A 150 1.49 17.76 -15.75
C GLU A 150 1.26 16.35 -15.20
N LEU A 151 0.74 15.42 -16.03
CA LEU A 151 0.22 14.13 -15.58
C LEU A 151 1.25 13.28 -14.83
N LEU A 152 2.49 13.22 -15.34
CA LEU A 152 3.54 12.45 -14.69
C LEU A 152 3.91 13.03 -13.33
N THR A 153 4.04 14.36 -13.25
CA THR A 153 4.33 15.08 -12.00
C THR A 153 3.21 14.93 -10.98
N ALA A 154 1.94 14.96 -11.43
CA ALA A 154 0.78 14.75 -10.59
C ALA A 154 0.76 13.35 -9.95
N ASN A 155 1.04 12.31 -10.73
CA ASN A 155 1.12 10.93 -10.23
C ASN A 155 2.31 10.72 -9.28
N ALA A 156 3.48 11.30 -9.62
CA ALA A 156 4.66 11.23 -8.76
C ALA A 156 4.40 11.92 -7.40
N LEU A 157 3.77 13.10 -7.42
CA LEU A 157 3.39 13.83 -6.20
C LEU A 157 2.38 13.04 -5.36
N SER A 158 1.38 12.42 -5.98
CA SER A 158 0.39 11.57 -5.29
C SER A 158 1.03 10.37 -4.61
N SER A 159 2.01 9.72 -5.27
CA SER A 159 2.74 8.57 -4.70
C SER A 159 3.66 8.99 -3.55
N ALA A 160 4.40 10.10 -3.71
CA ALA A 160 5.24 10.66 -2.65
C ALA A 160 4.42 11.07 -1.42
N THR A 161 3.23 11.64 -1.65
CA THR A 161 2.30 12.03 -0.59
C THR A 161 1.91 10.84 0.27
N TRP A 162 1.65 9.67 -0.31
CA TRP A 162 1.26 8.48 0.46
C TRP A 162 2.33 8.08 1.49
N SER A 163 3.60 7.96 1.08
CA SER A 163 4.71 7.62 1.98
C SER A 163 4.97 8.72 3.02
N THR A 164 4.85 9.99 2.61
CA THR A 164 5.01 11.13 3.52
C THR A 164 3.91 11.16 4.58
N MET A 165 2.65 10.93 4.17
CA MET A 165 1.53 10.91 5.12
C MET A 165 1.58 9.69 6.03
N LEU A 166 2.09 8.54 5.59
CA LEU A 166 2.39 7.41 6.46
C LEU A 166 3.41 7.80 7.52
N ALA A 167 4.53 8.42 7.13
CA ALA A 167 5.58 8.78 8.09
C ALA A 167 5.13 9.89 9.04
N VAL A 168 4.66 11.00 8.49
CA VAL A 168 4.27 12.19 9.27
C VAL A 168 2.97 11.94 10.06
N GLY A 169 1.98 11.28 9.40
CA GLY A 169 0.69 10.99 10.02
C GLY A 169 0.80 10.04 11.20
N ALA A 170 1.60 8.97 11.06
CA ALA A 170 1.80 8.05 12.18
C ALA A 170 2.51 8.72 13.36
N ALA A 171 3.56 9.51 13.10
CA ALA A 171 4.28 10.24 14.15
C ALA A 171 3.38 11.26 14.86
N LEU A 172 2.70 12.11 14.06
CA LEU A 172 1.79 13.12 14.62
C LEU A 172 0.56 12.49 15.29
N GLY A 173 0.04 11.38 14.74
CA GLY A 173 -1.07 10.64 15.32
C GLY A 173 -0.73 10.11 16.72
N GLY A 174 0.45 9.49 16.87
CA GLY A 174 0.95 9.07 18.17
C GLY A 174 1.09 10.23 19.15
N PHE A 175 1.67 11.35 18.70
CA PHE A 175 1.79 12.57 19.50
C PHE A 175 0.42 13.13 19.94
N VAL A 176 -0.54 13.25 19.02
CA VAL A 176 -1.89 13.78 19.33
C VAL A 176 -2.61 12.89 20.34
N VAL A 177 -2.49 11.55 20.21
CA VAL A 177 -3.06 10.62 21.19
C VAL A 177 -2.50 10.89 22.60
N GLU A 178 -1.20 11.05 22.72
CA GLU A 178 -0.54 11.25 24.02
C GLU A 178 -0.89 12.61 24.67
N PHE A 179 -1.02 13.68 23.88
CA PHE A 179 -1.22 15.03 24.42
C PHE A 179 -2.68 15.46 24.48
N ALA A 180 -3.52 15.00 23.57
CA ALA A 180 -4.90 15.44 23.44
C ALA A 180 -5.93 14.31 23.64
N GLY A 181 -5.47 13.06 23.76
CA GLY A 181 -6.32 11.89 23.92
C GLY A 181 -6.81 11.29 22.61
N ILE A 182 -7.34 10.06 22.70
CA ILE A 182 -7.84 9.28 21.57
C ILE A 182 -9.06 9.94 20.93
N GLU A 183 -9.96 10.50 21.73
CA GLU A 183 -11.19 11.15 21.26
C GLU A 183 -10.87 12.36 20.36
N ALA A 184 -9.84 13.13 20.71
CA ALA A 184 -9.40 14.25 19.89
C ALA A 184 -8.97 13.80 18.48
N VAL A 185 -8.34 12.63 18.37
CA VAL A 185 -7.95 12.06 17.09
C VAL A 185 -9.16 11.72 16.22
N PHE A 186 -10.20 11.13 16.80
CA PHE A 186 -11.43 10.80 16.05
C PHE A 186 -12.16 12.07 15.57
N ILE A 187 -12.17 13.12 16.38
CA ILE A 187 -12.74 14.42 15.99
C ILE A 187 -11.90 15.06 14.87
N LEU A 188 -10.57 15.05 15.00
CA LEU A 188 -9.67 15.57 13.97
C LEU A 188 -9.82 14.81 12.66
N ASP A 189 -9.91 13.48 12.69
CA ASP A 189 -10.11 12.66 11.50
C ASP A 189 -11.46 12.97 10.83
N CYS A 190 -12.54 13.11 11.60
CA CYS A 190 -13.82 13.59 11.10
C CYS A 190 -13.66 14.92 10.37
N LEU A 191 -12.97 15.90 10.96
CA LEU A 191 -12.73 17.19 10.35
C LEU A 191 -11.90 17.08 9.06
N THR A 192 -10.91 16.17 8.98
CA THR A 192 -10.12 15.96 7.76
C THR A 192 -10.98 15.45 6.61
N TYR A 193 -11.95 14.55 6.87
CA TYR A 193 -12.91 14.12 5.86
C TYR A 193 -13.84 15.24 5.38
N LEU A 194 -14.35 16.06 6.32
CA LEU A 194 -15.18 17.21 5.96
C LEU A 194 -14.42 18.23 5.10
N TRP A 195 -13.15 18.49 5.44
CA TRP A 195 -12.27 19.34 4.65
C TRP A 195 -11.98 18.73 3.27
N SER A 196 -11.71 17.42 3.20
CA SER A 196 -11.54 16.72 1.92
C SER A 196 -12.79 16.86 1.06
N ALA A 197 -13.96 16.58 1.60
CA ALA A 197 -15.23 16.72 0.90
C ALA A 197 -15.43 18.16 0.37
N TRP A 198 -15.08 19.18 1.15
CA TRP A 198 -15.16 20.57 0.75
C TRP A 198 -14.21 20.91 -0.39
N PHE A 199 -12.94 20.46 -0.33
CA PHE A 199 -11.96 20.66 -1.41
C PHE A 199 -12.42 19.95 -2.70
N VAL A 200 -12.91 18.72 -2.61
CA VAL A 200 -13.45 17.97 -3.75
C VAL A 200 -14.69 18.67 -4.32
N TYR A 201 -15.56 19.21 -3.45
CA TYR A 201 -16.71 20.01 -3.87
C TYR A 201 -16.30 21.25 -4.68
N ARG A 202 -15.17 21.89 -4.36
CA ARG A 202 -14.63 23.06 -5.08
C ARG A 202 -13.84 22.68 -6.34
N THR A 203 -13.68 21.39 -6.63
CA THR A 203 -12.93 20.88 -7.79
C THR A 203 -13.89 20.59 -8.94
N VAL A 204 -13.57 21.02 -10.16
CA VAL A 204 -14.29 20.65 -11.38
C VAL A 204 -13.59 19.47 -12.01
N ILE A 205 -14.30 18.34 -12.14
CA ILE A 205 -13.79 17.10 -12.74
C ILE A 205 -14.62 16.79 -13.97
N PRO A 206 -14.13 17.10 -15.19
CA PRO A 206 -14.78 16.67 -16.41
C PRO A 206 -14.82 15.15 -16.50
N GLN A 207 -15.98 14.56 -16.77
CA GLN A 207 -16.12 13.12 -16.87
C GLN A 207 -17.22 12.76 -17.88
N ASN A 208 -16.96 11.72 -18.70
CA ASN A 208 -17.97 11.01 -19.44
C ASN A 208 -18.27 9.73 -18.67
N THR A 209 -19.52 9.50 -18.28
CA THR A 209 -19.97 8.27 -17.63
C THR A 209 -20.32 7.22 -18.68
N GLU A 210 -19.97 5.97 -18.44
CA GLU A 210 -20.37 4.85 -19.28
C GLU A 210 -21.73 4.31 -18.83
N ASP A 211 -22.68 4.28 -19.75
CA ASP A 211 -23.95 3.56 -19.56
C ASP A 211 -23.69 2.06 -19.76
N ALA A 212 -23.54 1.31 -18.67
CA ALA A 212 -23.36 -0.13 -18.71
C ALA A 212 -24.45 -0.83 -17.89
N ASP A 213 -25.26 -1.66 -18.56
CA ASP A 213 -26.38 -2.38 -17.95
C ASP A 213 -25.99 -3.67 -17.23
N ASP A 214 -24.73 -4.12 -17.36
CA ASP A 214 -24.27 -5.38 -16.75
C ASP A 214 -24.24 -5.34 -15.21
N PRO A 215 -24.64 -6.43 -14.52
CA PRO A 215 -24.59 -6.52 -13.06
C PRO A 215 -23.15 -6.37 -12.52
N LEU A 216 -22.96 -5.43 -11.58
CA LEU A 216 -21.64 -5.07 -11.03
C LEU A 216 -20.84 -6.27 -10.49
N LEU A 217 -21.47 -7.09 -9.65
CA LEU A 217 -20.81 -8.25 -9.02
C LEU A 217 -20.36 -9.31 -10.04
N ARG A 218 -21.19 -9.57 -11.05
CA ARG A 218 -20.84 -10.54 -12.11
C ARG A 218 -19.68 -10.06 -12.95
N THR A 219 -19.67 -8.77 -13.29
CA THR A 219 -18.59 -8.14 -14.07
C THR A 219 -17.29 -8.11 -13.26
N ALA A 220 -17.34 -7.78 -11.96
CA ALA A 220 -16.18 -7.80 -11.08
C ALA A 220 -15.57 -9.20 -10.96
N ALA A 221 -16.40 -10.22 -10.68
CA ALA A 221 -15.96 -11.61 -10.59
C ALA A 221 -15.32 -12.10 -11.90
N ARG A 222 -15.93 -11.75 -13.05
CA ARG A 222 -15.39 -12.09 -14.38
C ARG A 222 -14.03 -11.44 -14.61
N LYS A 223 -13.85 -10.16 -14.28
CA LYS A 223 -12.55 -9.45 -14.44
C LYS A 223 -11.44 -10.11 -13.62
N ILE A 224 -11.72 -10.53 -12.37
CA ILE A 224 -10.76 -11.27 -11.53
C ILE A 224 -10.45 -12.64 -12.14
N TRP A 225 -11.47 -13.37 -12.58
CA TRP A 225 -11.29 -14.68 -13.21
C TRP A 225 -10.44 -14.61 -14.48
N ASP A 226 -10.71 -13.64 -15.35
CA ASP A 226 -9.93 -13.41 -16.57
C ASP A 226 -8.46 -13.08 -16.24
N GLY A 227 -8.20 -12.29 -15.19
CA GLY A 227 -6.86 -12.02 -14.69
C GLY A 227 -6.14 -13.27 -14.21
N TRP A 228 -6.85 -14.12 -13.46
CA TRP A 228 -6.32 -15.40 -12.99
C TRP A 228 -5.99 -16.36 -14.13
N VAL A 229 -6.88 -16.48 -15.12
CA VAL A 229 -6.65 -17.29 -16.33
C VAL A 229 -5.44 -16.75 -17.09
N HIS A 230 -5.31 -15.44 -17.25
CA HIS A 230 -4.17 -14.80 -17.92
C HIS A 230 -2.83 -15.14 -17.23
N LEU A 231 -2.80 -15.09 -15.89
CA LEU A 231 -1.61 -15.48 -15.13
C LEU A 231 -1.24 -16.96 -15.32
N ARG A 232 -2.24 -17.86 -15.38
CA ARG A 232 -1.99 -19.29 -15.58
C ARG A 232 -1.33 -19.61 -16.95
N VAL A 233 -1.71 -18.89 -18.00
CA VAL A 233 -1.18 -19.13 -19.36
C VAL A 233 0.08 -18.31 -19.67
N ARG A 234 0.45 -17.35 -18.80
CA ARG A 234 1.62 -16.48 -18.95
C ARG A 234 2.59 -16.62 -17.77
N PRO A 235 3.41 -17.68 -17.67
CA PRO A 235 4.25 -17.96 -16.52
C PRO A 235 5.22 -16.82 -16.14
N ARG A 236 5.73 -16.05 -17.12
CA ARG A 236 6.59 -14.90 -16.88
C ARG A 236 5.87 -13.76 -16.15
N VAL A 237 4.60 -13.52 -16.52
CA VAL A 237 3.75 -12.53 -15.85
C VAL A 237 3.38 -13.03 -14.44
N ALA A 238 2.99 -14.31 -14.32
CA ALA A 238 2.62 -14.92 -13.05
C ALA A 238 3.75 -14.87 -12.01
N ARG A 239 4.98 -15.17 -12.40
CA ARG A 239 6.14 -15.10 -11.50
C ARG A 239 6.30 -13.71 -10.90
N ILE A 240 6.22 -12.65 -11.71
CA ILE A 240 6.36 -11.27 -11.19
C ILE A 240 5.13 -10.85 -10.38
N ALA A 241 3.92 -11.24 -10.78
CA ALA A 241 2.70 -10.96 -10.02
C ALA A 241 2.70 -11.58 -8.61
N THR A 242 3.50 -12.63 -8.36
CA THR A 242 3.62 -13.22 -7.02
C THR A 242 4.71 -12.59 -6.14
N ALA A 243 5.56 -11.69 -6.65
CA ALA A 243 6.69 -11.13 -5.89
C ALA A 243 6.26 -10.42 -4.60
N LYS A 244 5.25 -9.56 -4.70
CA LYS A 244 4.71 -8.82 -3.55
C LYS A 244 3.99 -9.75 -2.56
N ALA A 245 3.23 -10.73 -3.06
CA ALA A 245 2.56 -11.73 -2.24
C ALA A 245 3.58 -12.61 -1.49
N THR A 246 4.71 -12.95 -2.12
CA THR A 246 5.82 -13.68 -1.48
C THR A 246 6.41 -12.87 -0.30
N TRP A 247 6.60 -11.56 -0.46
CA TRP A 247 6.97 -10.69 0.64
C TRP A 247 5.89 -10.67 1.73
N ALA A 248 4.61 -10.54 1.35
CA ALA A 248 3.48 -10.37 2.25
C ALA A 248 3.22 -11.59 3.14
N LEU A 249 3.56 -12.82 2.69
CA LEU A 249 3.38 -14.07 3.44
C LEU A 249 4.06 -14.08 4.82
N ALA A 250 5.12 -13.29 5.00
CA ALA A 250 5.75 -13.11 6.31
C ALA A 250 5.75 -11.62 6.72
N GLY A 251 5.92 -10.72 5.75
CA GLY A 251 5.97 -9.27 5.96
C GLY A 251 4.70 -8.69 6.59
N GLY A 252 3.53 -9.24 6.29
CA GLY A 252 2.26 -8.83 6.91
C GLY A 252 2.28 -8.97 8.42
N GLY A 253 2.68 -10.15 8.92
CA GLY A 253 2.83 -10.40 10.36
C GLY A 253 3.90 -9.51 11.01
N LEU A 254 5.01 -9.25 10.31
CA LEU A 254 6.05 -8.34 10.80
C LEU A 254 5.56 -6.89 10.90
N VAL A 255 4.77 -6.42 9.93
CA VAL A 255 4.13 -5.09 9.98
C VAL A 255 3.13 -5.00 11.14
N TYR A 256 2.34 -6.03 11.34
CA TYR A 256 1.44 -6.12 12.49
C TYR A 256 2.22 -6.07 13.82
N MET A 257 3.29 -6.84 13.94
CA MET A 257 4.12 -6.87 15.15
C MET A 257 4.83 -5.54 15.46
N LEU A 258 4.98 -4.63 14.48
CA LEU A 258 5.47 -3.26 14.77
C LEU A 258 4.59 -2.52 15.78
N THR A 259 3.28 -2.79 15.79
CA THR A 259 2.36 -2.22 16.80
C THR A 259 2.77 -2.68 18.19
N LEU A 260 2.95 -3.99 18.38
CA LEU A 260 3.30 -4.60 19.66
C LEU A 260 4.74 -4.24 20.12
N ILE A 261 5.68 -4.12 19.17
CA ILE A 261 7.05 -3.65 19.46
C ILE A 261 6.99 -2.19 19.91
N GLY A 262 6.15 -1.35 19.27
CA GLY A 262 5.95 0.05 19.66
C GLY A 262 5.48 0.22 21.10
N GLU A 263 4.60 -0.66 21.56
CA GLU A 263 4.15 -0.70 22.96
C GLU A 263 5.31 -1.02 23.92
N GLN A 264 6.19 -1.93 23.57
CA GLN A 264 7.34 -2.32 24.40
C GLN A 264 8.46 -1.28 24.37
N VAL A 265 8.63 -0.60 23.25
CA VAL A 265 9.64 0.47 23.08
C VAL A 265 9.28 1.70 23.92
N ALA A 266 8.01 2.02 24.09
CA ALA A 266 7.55 3.19 24.86
C ALA A 266 6.34 2.84 25.73
N PRO A 267 6.52 2.05 26.80
CA PRO A 267 5.41 1.57 27.61
C PRO A 267 4.65 2.68 28.37
N SER A 268 5.28 3.83 28.60
CA SER A 268 4.64 5.02 29.20
C SER A 268 3.98 5.94 28.16
N ALA A 269 4.17 5.69 26.87
CA ALA A 269 3.68 6.50 25.77
C ALA A 269 3.42 5.59 24.53
N ILE A 270 2.48 4.66 24.69
CA ILE A 270 2.19 3.56 23.74
C ILE A 270 1.95 4.10 22.33
N ALA A 271 1.11 5.11 22.18
CA ALA A 271 0.78 5.69 20.89
C ALA A 271 2.00 6.33 20.21
N ALA A 272 2.86 6.99 20.97
CA ALA A 272 4.11 7.55 20.46
C ALA A 272 5.08 6.46 19.99
N GLY A 273 5.21 5.37 20.75
CA GLY A 273 6.02 4.22 20.36
C GLY A 273 5.56 3.58 19.05
N ILE A 274 4.27 3.31 18.92
CA ILE A 274 3.66 2.81 17.69
C ILE A 274 3.90 3.81 16.54
N GLY A 275 3.62 5.10 16.78
CA GLY A 275 3.77 6.18 15.82
C GLY A 275 5.20 6.30 15.27
N VAL A 276 6.22 6.20 16.12
CA VAL A 276 7.64 6.26 15.74
C VAL A 276 8.04 5.08 14.85
N LEU A 277 7.60 3.86 15.14
CA LEU A 277 7.91 2.70 14.31
C LEU A 277 7.19 2.74 12.96
N PHE A 278 5.95 3.22 12.92
CA PHE A 278 5.25 3.45 11.65
C PHE A 278 5.81 4.65 10.87
N MET A 279 6.33 5.67 11.54
CA MET A 279 7.13 6.72 10.90
C MET A 279 8.38 6.14 10.23
N ALA A 280 9.14 5.30 10.93
CA ALA A 280 10.31 4.61 10.38
C ALA A 280 9.95 3.77 9.16
N ARG A 281 8.82 3.04 9.22
CA ARG A 281 8.25 2.32 8.09
C ARG A 281 7.96 3.25 6.90
N GLY A 282 7.31 4.38 7.14
CA GLY A 282 6.98 5.36 6.10
C GLY A 282 8.22 5.96 5.44
N ILE A 283 9.24 6.31 6.23
CA ILE A 283 10.53 6.81 5.73
C ILE A 283 11.18 5.75 4.83
N GLY A 284 11.27 4.50 5.31
CA GLY A 284 11.85 3.40 4.53
C GLY A 284 11.11 3.19 3.21
N THR A 285 9.78 3.08 3.25
CA THR A 285 8.94 2.88 2.06
C THR A 285 9.10 4.01 1.04
N GLY A 286 9.31 5.25 1.49
CA GLY A 286 9.53 6.41 0.63
C GLY A 286 10.92 6.45 0.00
N ILE A 287 11.96 6.06 0.74
CA ILE A 287 13.36 6.07 0.28
C ILE A 287 13.65 4.89 -0.66
N GLY A 288 13.02 3.72 -0.42
CA GLY A 288 13.27 2.50 -1.17
C GLY A 288 13.20 2.64 -2.70
N PRO A 289 12.12 3.21 -3.26
CA PRO A 289 12.01 3.46 -4.70
C PRO A 289 13.12 4.37 -5.27
N ILE A 290 13.58 5.36 -4.49
CA ILE A 290 14.65 6.28 -4.89
C ILE A 290 15.97 5.52 -5.00
N ILE A 291 16.28 4.70 -3.99
CA ILE A 291 17.47 3.82 -3.99
C ILE A 291 17.38 2.83 -5.15
N ALA A 292 16.23 2.18 -5.33
CA ALA A 292 16.04 1.18 -6.38
C ALA A 292 16.26 1.78 -7.77
N ARG A 293 15.76 2.97 -8.03
CA ARG A 293 15.96 3.68 -9.31
C ARG A 293 17.44 4.03 -9.54
N GLY A 294 18.16 4.43 -8.50
CA GLY A 294 19.57 4.85 -8.63
C GLY A 294 20.53 3.69 -8.79
N LEU A 295 20.28 2.57 -8.11
CA LEU A 295 21.22 1.44 -8.07
C LEU A 295 20.91 0.36 -9.12
N PHE A 296 19.66 0.14 -9.50
CA PHE A 296 19.25 -0.99 -10.34
C PHE A 296 18.74 -0.53 -11.70
N THR A 297 19.65 -0.04 -12.53
CA THR A 297 19.34 0.46 -13.89
C THR A 297 19.13 -0.66 -14.91
N ASP A 298 19.82 -1.79 -14.75
CA ASP A 298 19.68 -2.96 -15.63
C ASP A 298 18.47 -3.81 -15.19
N GLN A 299 17.46 -3.85 -16.06
CA GLN A 299 16.19 -4.55 -15.81
C GLN A 299 16.32 -6.08 -15.83
N SER A 300 17.34 -6.63 -16.49
CA SER A 300 17.58 -8.08 -16.52
C SER A 300 17.87 -8.65 -15.14
N ASN A 301 18.42 -7.82 -14.24
CA ASN A 301 18.73 -8.18 -12.87
C ASN A 301 17.58 -7.95 -11.87
N TRP A 302 16.49 -7.30 -12.30
CA TRP A 302 15.38 -6.99 -11.38
C TRP A 302 14.74 -8.21 -10.71
N PRO A 303 14.55 -9.37 -11.37
CA PRO A 303 14.08 -10.56 -10.68
C PRO A 303 14.97 -10.98 -9.50
N MET A 304 16.31 -10.82 -9.63
CA MET A 304 17.25 -11.07 -8.55
C MET A 304 17.12 -10.01 -7.44
N VAL A 305 16.97 -8.74 -7.81
CA VAL A 305 16.77 -7.65 -6.84
C VAL A 305 15.49 -7.86 -6.02
N LEU A 306 14.40 -8.35 -6.64
CA LEU A 306 13.14 -8.65 -5.94
C LEU A 306 13.36 -9.68 -4.82
N GLY A 307 14.01 -10.81 -5.11
CA GLY A 307 14.31 -11.84 -4.13
C GLY A 307 15.27 -11.36 -3.04
N SER A 308 16.32 -10.63 -3.42
CA SER A 308 17.28 -10.04 -2.49
C SER A 308 16.61 -9.03 -1.56
N ALA A 309 15.71 -8.20 -2.06
CA ALA A 309 14.97 -7.23 -1.26
C ALA A 309 14.05 -7.91 -0.22
N ILE A 310 13.39 -9.02 -0.59
CA ILE A 310 12.62 -9.83 0.36
C ILE A 310 13.54 -10.37 1.47
N ALA A 311 14.69 -10.94 1.11
CA ALA A 311 15.65 -11.50 2.08
C ALA A 311 16.25 -10.41 2.99
N VAL A 312 16.65 -9.26 2.43
CA VAL A 312 17.21 -8.13 3.20
C VAL A 312 16.17 -7.57 4.18
N SER A 313 14.91 -7.43 3.77
CA SER A 313 13.83 -7.04 4.67
C SER A 313 13.69 -8.04 5.83
N GLY A 314 13.73 -9.33 5.54
CA GLY A 314 13.71 -10.38 6.56
C GLY A 314 14.93 -10.33 7.50
N MET A 315 16.14 -10.16 6.98
CA MET A 315 17.36 -10.04 7.82
C MET A 315 17.29 -8.82 8.74
N ALA A 316 16.80 -7.70 8.26
CA ALA A 316 16.62 -6.51 9.08
C ALA A 316 15.65 -6.74 10.23
N TYR A 317 14.49 -7.36 9.96
CA TYR A 317 13.54 -7.72 11.02
C TYR A 317 14.06 -8.81 11.96
N PHE A 318 14.85 -9.76 11.45
CA PHE A 318 15.51 -10.74 12.30
C PHE A 318 16.46 -10.06 13.31
N ALA A 319 17.22 -9.06 12.85
CA ALA A 319 18.05 -8.22 13.72
C ALA A 319 17.20 -7.42 14.73
N VAL A 320 16.03 -6.88 14.33
CA VAL A 320 15.07 -6.26 15.27
C VAL A 320 14.69 -7.22 16.40
N GLY A 321 14.46 -8.50 16.10
CA GLY A 321 14.13 -9.53 17.09
C GLY A 321 15.31 -9.94 18.00
N LEU A 322 16.52 -9.45 17.74
CA LEU A 322 17.72 -9.69 18.58
C LEU A 322 18.09 -8.47 19.44
N VAL A 323 17.63 -7.27 19.07
CA VAL A 323 17.91 -6.04 19.84
C VAL A 323 16.95 -5.97 21.03
N PRO A 324 17.42 -5.62 22.25
CA PRO A 324 16.52 -5.30 23.36
C PRO A 324 15.62 -4.11 22.99
N TRP A 325 14.33 -4.23 23.24
CA TRP A 325 13.38 -3.14 22.98
C TRP A 325 13.30 -2.22 24.21
N ALA A 326 14.39 -1.46 24.42
CA ALA A 326 14.47 -0.48 25.48
C ALA A 326 13.97 0.89 24.99
N PRO A 327 13.27 1.66 25.86
CA PRO A 327 12.69 2.96 25.46
C PRO A 327 13.73 4.05 25.18
N GLU A 328 14.98 3.83 25.51
CA GLU A 328 16.01 4.87 25.46
C GLU A 328 17.31 4.39 24.81
N GLY A 329 18.08 5.34 24.29
CA GLY A 329 19.45 5.15 23.87
C GLY A 329 19.63 4.45 22.54
N LEU A 330 20.82 3.80 22.39
CA LEU A 330 21.27 3.18 21.14
C LEU A 330 20.31 2.07 20.64
N ALA A 331 19.65 1.36 21.54
CA ALA A 331 18.73 0.28 21.18
C ALA A 331 17.53 0.79 20.37
N LEU A 332 16.88 1.87 20.79
CA LEU A 332 15.76 2.48 20.05
C LEU A 332 16.21 2.95 18.66
N PHE A 333 17.33 3.68 18.57
CA PHE A 333 17.84 4.13 17.26
C PHE A 333 18.18 2.94 16.34
N THR A 334 18.70 1.84 16.90
CA THR A 334 18.98 0.63 16.14
C THR A 334 17.72 0.00 15.58
N VAL A 335 16.66 -0.13 16.38
CA VAL A 335 15.35 -0.64 15.91
C VAL A 335 14.78 0.25 14.80
N ILE A 336 14.78 1.57 14.99
CA ILE A 336 14.33 2.52 13.98
C ILE A 336 15.10 2.37 12.66
N ALA A 337 16.44 2.30 12.73
CA ALA A 337 17.29 2.16 11.54
C ALA A 337 17.03 0.83 10.82
N LEU A 338 16.88 -0.28 11.56
CA LEU A 338 16.56 -1.59 10.99
C LEU A 338 15.18 -1.63 10.36
N VAL A 339 14.17 -0.98 10.96
CA VAL A 339 12.82 -0.85 10.37
C VAL A 339 12.87 -0.01 9.09
N ILE A 340 13.61 1.10 9.08
CA ILE A 340 13.84 1.90 7.85
C ILE A 340 14.46 1.03 6.76
N MET A 341 15.50 0.26 7.08
CA MET A 341 16.19 -0.61 6.12
C MET A 341 15.27 -1.72 5.60
N ALA A 342 14.50 -2.37 6.46
CA ALA A 342 13.53 -3.40 6.08
C ALA A 342 12.49 -2.85 5.09
N HIS A 343 11.98 -1.65 5.36
CA HIS A 343 10.96 -1.03 4.52
C HIS A 343 11.52 -0.30 3.29
N ALA A 344 12.77 0.12 3.30
CA ALA A 344 13.44 0.58 2.09
C ALA A 344 13.60 -0.56 1.08
N SER A 345 13.99 -1.75 1.56
CA SER A 345 14.05 -2.95 0.71
C SER A 345 12.68 -3.31 0.14
N SER A 346 11.64 -3.33 0.97
CA SER A 346 10.27 -3.66 0.52
C SER A 346 9.69 -2.61 -0.42
N GLY A 347 9.95 -1.31 -0.19
CA GLY A 347 9.53 -0.23 -1.09
C GLY A 347 10.17 -0.34 -2.47
N GLY A 348 11.46 -0.69 -2.54
CA GLY A 348 12.14 -1.01 -3.79
C GLY A 348 11.53 -2.21 -4.50
N ASN A 349 11.31 -3.32 -3.78
CA ASN A 349 10.62 -4.51 -4.30
C ASN A 349 9.25 -4.13 -4.92
N TRP A 350 8.46 -3.34 -4.21
CA TRP A 350 7.12 -2.93 -4.65
C TRP A 350 7.12 -2.21 -5.99
N VAL A 351 8.00 -1.23 -6.15
CA VAL A 351 8.09 -0.43 -7.37
C VAL A 351 8.64 -1.24 -8.53
N LEU A 352 9.74 -2.00 -8.33
CA LEU A 352 10.34 -2.80 -9.39
C LEU A 352 9.39 -3.89 -9.88
N ALA A 353 8.69 -4.60 -8.96
CA ALA A 353 7.69 -5.59 -9.31
C ALA A 353 6.54 -4.96 -10.12
N THR A 354 6.04 -3.78 -9.70
CA THR A 354 4.98 -3.05 -10.42
C THR A 354 5.40 -2.71 -11.84
N VAL A 355 6.59 -2.14 -12.03
CA VAL A 355 7.09 -1.74 -13.37
C VAL A 355 7.31 -2.96 -14.27
N LEU A 356 7.90 -4.05 -13.74
CA LEU A 356 8.06 -5.29 -14.50
C LEU A 356 6.71 -5.87 -14.92
N LEU A 357 5.74 -5.89 -14.02
CA LEU A 357 4.40 -6.40 -14.29
C LEU A 357 3.70 -5.56 -15.36
N GLN A 358 3.82 -4.23 -15.30
CA GLN A 358 3.29 -3.32 -16.32
C GLN A 358 3.89 -3.59 -17.71
N LYS A 359 5.21 -3.78 -17.77
CA LYS A 359 5.92 -4.03 -19.04
C LYS A 359 5.62 -5.38 -19.67
N ARG A 360 5.37 -6.40 -18.83
CA ARG A 360 5.13 -7.79 -19.27
C ARG A 360 3.66 -8.10 -19.52
N THR A 361 2.75 -7.18 -19.20
CA THR A 361 1.31 -7.39 -19.34
C THR A 361 0.76 -6.55 -20.46
N ASP A 362 0.09 -7.19 -21.42
CA ASP A 362 -0.62 -6.53 -22.50
C ASP A 362 -1.62 -5.50 -21.95
N ASP A 363 -1.75 -4.35 -22.61
CA ASP A 363 -2.57 -3.24 -22.14
C ASP A 363 -4.02 -3.64 -21.83
N ALA A 364 -4.60 -4.47 -22.71
CA ALA A 364 -5.96 -4.99 -22.56
C ALA A 364 -6.19 -5.85 -21.30
N TYR A 365 -5.13 -6.44 -20.70
CA TYR A 365 -5.21 -7.30 -19.52
C TYR A 365 -4.64 -6.65 -18.27
N ARG A 366 -3.97 -5.50 -18.37
CA ARG A 366 -3.23 -4.86 -17.28
C ARG A 366 -4.08 -4.65 -16.03
N GLY A 367 -5.28 -4.08 -16.17
CA GLY A 367 -6.18 -3.87 -15.03
C GLY A 367 -6.61 -5.17 -14.34
N ARG A 368 -6.86 -6.25 -15.11
CA ARG A 368 -7.27 -7.57 -14.58
C ARG A 368 -6.12 -8.25 -13.85
N VAL A 369 -4.90 -8.19 -14.40
CA VAL A 369 -3.69 -8.76 -13.79
C VAL A 369 -3.36 -8.04 -12.49
N PHE A 370 -3.41 -6.70 -12.45
CA PHE A 370 -3.18 -5.92 -11.23
C PHE A 370 -4.23 -6.17 -10.16
N ALA A 371 -5.50 -6.30 -10.54
CA ALA A 371 -6.55 -6.67 -9.57
C ALA A 371 -6.29 -8.04 -8.94
N THR A 372 -5.84 -9.02 -9.75
CA THR A 372 -5.49 -10.36 -9.26
C THR A 372 -4.23 -10.33 -8.40
N GLU A 373 -3.19 -9.59 -8.79
CA GLU A 373 -1.98 -9.36 -7.99
C GLU A 373 -2.32 -8.80 -6.61
N TRP A 374 -3.13 -7.74 -6.56
CA TRP A 374 -3.56 -7.13 -5.30
C TRP A 374 -4.33 -8.09 -4.41
N LEU A 375 -5.22 -8.90 -4.99
CA LEU A 375 -5.96 -9.91 -4.24
C LEU A 375 -5.00 -10.94 -3.62
N LEU A 376 -4.00 -11.42 -4.38
CA LEU A 376 -2.98 -12.33 -3.86
C LEU A 376 -2.18 -11.71 -2.70
N VAL A 377 -1.80 -10.45 -2.82
CA VAL A 377 -1.09 -9.71 -1.75
C VAL A 377 -1.96 -9.62 -0.50
N MET A 378 -3.23 -9.21 -0.64
CA MET A 378 -4.13 -9.05 0.50
C MET A 378 -4.41 -10.37 1.21
N ILE A 379 -4.58 -11.47 0.47
CA ILE A 379 -4.74 -12.80 1.06
C ILE A 379 -3.47 -13.22 1.81
N ALA A 380 -2.29 -13.08 1.17
CA ALA A 380 -1.02 -13.45 1.78
C ALA A 380 -0.75 -12.65 3.07
N GLU A 381 -0.99 -11.34 3.04
CA GLU A 381 -0.82 -10.45 4.17
C GLU A 381 -1.81 -10.78 5.29
N SER A 382 -3.09 -11.02 4.97
CA SER A 382 -4.12 -11.40 5.93
C SER A 382 -3.81 -12.73 6.61
N VAL A 383 -3.35 -13.74 5.86
CA VAL A 383 -2.91 -15.03 6.41
C VAL A 383 -1.73 -14.84 7.36
N SER A 384 -0.74 -14.05 6.95
CA SER A 384 0.44 -13.75 7.75
C SER A 384 0.08 -13.08 9.08
N ILE A 385 -0.78 -12.06 9.03
CA ILE A 385 -1.27 -11.35 10.23
C ILE A 385 -2.10 -12.28 11.11
N GLY A 386 -3.03 -13.04 10.52
CA GLY A 386 -3.87 -13.98 11.25
C GLY A 386 -3.04 -15.02 12.01
N VAL A 387 -2.03 -15.61 11.34
CA VAL A 387 -1.14 -16.59 11.99
C VAL A 387 -0.32 -15.91 13.10
N ALA A 388 0.27 -14.73 12.83
CA ALA A 388 1.07 -14.01 13.82
C ALA A 388 0.24 -13.66 15.07
N SER A 389 -0.97 -13.13 14.90
CA SER A 389 -1.84 -12.74 16.00
C SER A 389 -2.31 -13.94 16.85
N VAL A 390 -2.65 -15.08 16.21
CA VAL A 390 -3.03 -16.30 16.91
C VAL A 390 -1.85 -16.91 17.67
N VAL A 391 -0.67 -16.99 17.07
CA VAL A 391 0.55 -17.54 17.71
C VAL A 391 0.90 -16.74 18.97
N LEU A 392 0.79 -15.42 18.92
CA LEU A 392 1.05 -14.54 20.07
C LEU A 392 -0.06 -14.63 21.13
N GLU A 393 -1.33 -14.68 20.73
CA GLU A 393 -2.47 -14.80 21.64
C GLU A 393 -2.42 -16.10 22.45
N LEU A 394 -2.06 -17.22 21.78
CA LEU A 394 -1.93 -18.51 22.44
C LEU A 394 -0.63 -18.67 23.25
N GLY A 395 0.25 -17.67 23.22
CA GLY A 395 1.53 -17.72 23.93
C GLY A 395 2.49 -18.79 23.43
N TRP A 396 2.32 -19.28 22.18
CA TRP A 396 3.25 -20.27 21.61
C TRP A 396 4.66 -19.72 21.39
N LEU A 397 4.75 -18.42 21.13
CA LEU A 397 5.99 -17.67 21.05
C LEU A 397 5.83 -16.35 21.83
N ASP A 398 6.89 -15.89 22.44
CA ASP A 398 6.98 -14.49 22.85
C ASP A 398 7.14 -13.58 21.61
N LEU A 399 6.95 -12.28 21.79
CA LEU A 399 6.97 -11.34 20.67
C LEU A 399 8.32 -11.35 19.93
N ALA A 400 9.44 -11.42 20.65
CA ALA A 400 10.77 -11.48 20.04
C ALA A 400 10.98 -12.78 19.24
N GLY A 401 10.50 -13.91 19.76
CA GLY A 401 10.50 -15.20 19.09
C GLY A 401 9.66 -15.18 17.83
N ALA A 402 8.43 -14.61 17.89
CA ALA A 402 7.57 -14.48 16.73
C ALA A 402 8.20 -13.60 15.64
N VAL A 403 8.78 -12.46 16.00
CA VAL A 403 9.53 -11.59 15.05
C VAL A 403 10.64 -12.38 14.38
N ARG A 404 11.44 -13.14 15.13
CA ARG A 404 12.56 -13.95 14.55
C ARG A 404 12.05 -15.06 13.63
N VAL A 405 10.95 -15.73 13.98
CA VAL A 405 10.37 -16.82 13.14
C VAL A 405 9.82 -16.25 11.84
N PHE A 406 9.01 -15.19 11.89
CA PHE A 406 8.46 -14.57 10.68
C PHE A 406 9.55 -13.92 9.83
N ALA A 407 10.55 -13.29 10.43
CA ALA A 407 11.69 -12.72 9.74
C ALA A 407 12.55 -13.81 9.07
N GLY A 408 12.80 -14.93 9.76
CA GLY A 408 13.46 -16.11 9.20
C GLY A 408 12.70 -16.71 8.02
N ALA A 409 11.37 -16.80 8.14
CA ALA A 409 10.50 -17.23 7.03
C ALA A 409 10.60 -16.26 5.85
N GLN A 410 10.65 -14.95 6.08
CA GLN A 410 10.83 -13.95 5.03
C GLN A 410 12.17 -14.08 4.32
N VAL A 411 13.26 -14.32 5.06
CA VAL A 411 14.57 -14.64 4.47
C VAL A 411 14.48 -15.90 3.60
N ALA A 412 13.87 -16.96 4.12
CA ALA A 412 13.69 -18.21 3.38
C ALA A 412 12.89 -18.00 2.08
N PHE A 413 11.81 -17.22 2.11
CA PHE A 413 11.03 -16.87 0.91
C PHE A 413 11.87 -16.08 -0.11
N GLY A 414 12.71 -15.14 0.35
CA GLY A 414 13.63 -14.44 -0.53
C GLY A 414 14.64 -15.37 -1.17
N LEU A 415 15.23 -16.30 -0.39
CA LEU A 415 16.17 -17.30 -0.91
C LEU A 415 15.49 -18.29 -1.88
N ILE A 416 14.28 -18.77 -1.57
CA ILE A 416 13.49 -19.61 -2.47
C ILE A 416 13.24 -18.86 -3.79
N TRP A 417 12.90 -17.57 -3.74
CA TRP A 417 12.75 -16.75 -4.93
C TRP A 417 14.03 -16.72 -5.76
N LEU A 418 15.18 -16.45 -5.13
CA LEU A 418 16.48 -16.41 -5.80
C LEU A 418 16.85 -17.74 -6.44
N LEU A 419 16.57 -18.85 -5.78
CA LEU A 419 16.91 -20.20 -6.26
C LEU A 419 15.95 -20.75 -7.31
N MET A 420 14.65 -20.42 -7.20
CA MET A 420 13.61 -21.04 -8.04
C MET A 420 13.07 -20.14 -9.15
N VAL A 421 13.00 -18.82 -8.90
CA VAL A 421 12.40 -17.87 -9.85
C VAL A 421 13.46 -17.25 -10.76
N VAL A 422 14.55 -16.77 -10.20
CA VAL A 422 15.60 -16.06 -10.95
C VAL A 422 16.20 -16.91 -12.08
N PRO A 423 16.55 -18.20 -11.89
CA PRO A 423 17.08 -19.01 -12.98
C PRO A 423 16.08 -19.23 -14.12
N LYS A 424 14.76 -19.28 -13.79
CA LYS A 424 13.71 -19.40 -14.80
C LYS A 424 13.55 -18.09 -15.60
N GLU A 425 13.72 -16.96 -14.96
CA GLU A 425 13.68 -15.65 -15.62
C GLU A 425 14.85 -15.51 -16.61
N TRP A 426 16.08 -15.78 -16.17
CA TRP A 426 17.26 -15.71 -17.02
C TRP A 426 17.19 -16.67 -18.23
N ARG A 427 16.66 -17.89 -18.04
CA ARG A 427 16.42 -18.82 -19.15
C ARG A 427 15.41 -18.25 -20.15
N SER A 428 14.29 -17.71 -19.66
CA SER A 428 13.28 -17.11 -20.51
C SER A 428 13.82 -15.90 -21.30
N ASP A 429 14.69 -15.09 -20.71
CA ASP A 429 15.33 -13.95 -21.39
C ASP A 429 16.34 -14.43 -22.45
N ALA A 430 17.12 -15.48 -22.16
CA ALA A 430 18.03 -16.08 -23.13
C ALA A 430 17.30 -16.69 -24.33
N ASP A 431 16.17 -17.36 -24.11
CA ASP A 431 15.35 -17.96 -25.17
C ASP A 431 14.74 -16.87 -26.07
N GLU A 432 14.25 -15.77 -25.50
CA GLU A 432 13.73 -14.62 -26.25
C GLU A 432 14.80 -13.94 -27.08
N GLN A 433 16.01 -13.75 -26.53
CA GLN A 433 17.15 -13.20 -27.26
C GLN A 433 17.58 -14.10 -28.45
N ARG A 434 17.55 -15.42 -28.25
CA ARG A 434 17.81 -16.40 -29.33
C ARG A 434 16.76 -16.33 -30.45
N ALA A 435 15.48 -16.27 -30.06
CA ALA A 435 14.39 -16.16 -31.02
C ALA A 435 14.48 -14.87 -31.83
N ASN A 436 14.80 -13.74 -31.20
CA ASN A 436 14.95 -12.46 -31.87
C ASN A 436 16.17 -12.46 -32.86
N ARG A 437 17.29 -13.10 -32.48
CA ARG A 437 18.45 -13.24 -33.38
C ARG A 437 18.15 -14.11 -34.59
N MET A 438 17.32 -15.15 -34.48
CA MET A 438 16.88 -15.98 -35.57
C MET A 438 15.85 -15.30 -36.49
N ALA A 439 15.08 -14.34 -35.95
CA ALA A 439 14.06 -13.61 -36.70
C ALA A 439 14.61 -12.41 -37.50
N THR A 440 15.82 -11.92 -37.18
CA THR A 440 16.54 -10.91 -38.00
C THR A 440 17.48 -11.65 -38.97
N PRO A 441 17.12 -11.79 -40.26
CA PRO A 441 18.07 -12.28 -41.26
C PRO A 441 19.24 -11.29 -41.33
N HIS A 442 20.47 -11.81 -41.45
CA HIS A 442 21.66 -11.03 -41.76
C HIS A 442 21.40 -10.14 -43.00
N GLU A 443 21.20 -8.83 -42.79
CA GLU A 443 21.50 -7.81 -43.78
C GLU A 443 23.02 -7.54 -43.73
N ASP A 444 23.82 -8.53 -44.13
CA ASP A 444 25.24 -8.37 -44.36
C ASP A 444 25.61 -9.24 -45.58
N THR A 445 25.46 -8.70 -46.77
CA THR A 445 26.36 -8.91 -47.96
C THR A 445 26.28 -7.69 -48.88
#